data_b1b6d91b17186916a73cfa3bccbbcb4e
#
_entry.id   b1b6d91b17186916a73cfa3bccbbcb4e
#
_cell.length_a   1.000
_cell.length_b   1.000
_cell.length_c   1.000
_cell.angle_alpha   90.00
_cell.angle_beta   90.00
_cell.angle_gamma   90.00
#
_symmetry.space_group_name_H-M   'P 1'
#
loop_
_entity.id
_entity.type
_entity.pdbx_description
1 polymer ?
#
loop_
_entity_poly.entity_id
_entity_poly.type
_entity_poly.pdbx_seq_one_letter_code
_entity_poly.pdbx_strand_id
1 'polypeptide(L)'
;MHAQIWVVSTLLISIVLIVLTIVKFKFHPFLALLLASFFVGAMMGMGPLEMVTAIENGIGGTLGFLVAVIGLGTILGKMMEVSGAAERIGLTLQRCRWLSADVIMVLVGLICGITLFVEVGVVLLIPLAFSIAKKTHTSLLKLAIPLCTALMAVHCVVPPHPAALFVANKLGADIGSVIVYGLLVGLMASLVGGPLFLKFLGNRLPFKPVPTEFADLEVRAENTLPSLGATLFTVLLPIGLMLVKTVAELNMAKDGTLYTLLEFIGNPITAMFIAVFVAYYILGLRQHMGMSALLTHTENGFGAIANILLIIGAGGAFNAILKSSGLADTLAVILSNMHMHPILLAWLVALILHAAVGSATVAMMGATAIVAPMLPLYPDVSPEIIAIAIGSGAIGCTIVTDSLFWLVKQYCGATLNETFKYYTTATFIASVVALAGTFLLSFII
;
A
#
# COMPACT_ATOMS: atom_id res chain seq x y z
N MET A 1 -21.97 -10.46 30.05
CA MET A 1 -20.75 -9.80 30.59
C MET A 1 -19.53 -10.72 30.58
N HIS A 2 -19.52 -11.92 31.21
CA HIS A 2 -18.35 -12.81 31.19
C HIS A 2 -17.94 -13.26 29.78
N ALA A 3 -18.88 -13.66 28.93
CA ALA A 3 -18.60 -14.06 27.55
C ALA A 3 -18.01 -12.92 26.70
N GLN A 4 -18.48 -11.69 26.88
CA GLN A 4 -17.96 -10.51 26.17
C GLN A 4 -16.54 -10.18 26.59
N ILE A 5 -16.25 -10.25 27.91
CA ILE A 5 -14.90 -10.04 28.45
C ILE A 5 -13.96 -11.10 27.88
N TRP A 6 -14.38 -12.36 27.79
CA TRP A 6 -13.61 -13.46 27.23
C TRP A 6 -13.23 -13.20 25.77
N VAL A 7 -14.21 -12.81 24.94
CA VAL A 7 -14.00 -12.50 23.52
C VAL A 7 -13.02 -11.34 23.33
N VAL A 8 -13.24 -10.21 24.04
CA VAL A 8 -12.33 -9.06 23.96
C VAL A 8 -10.93 -9.42 24.43
N SER A 9 -10.81 -10.17 25.53
CA SER A 9 -9.52 -10.62 26.04
C SER A 9 -8.79 -11.53 25.05
N THR A 10 -9.50 -12.47 24.42
CA THR A 10 -8.94 -13.35 23.39
C THR A 10 -8.40 -12.56 22.20
N LEU A 11 -9.14 -11.57 21.71
CA LEU A 11 -8.66 -10.71 20.63
C LEU A 11 -7.44 -9.90 21.05
N LEU A 12 -7.49 -9.21 22.20
CA LEU A 12 -6.36 -8.40 22.68
C LEU A 12 -5.10 -9.25 22.88
N ILE A 13 -5.24 -10.44 23.46
CA ILE A 13 -4.12 -11.37 23.65
C ILE A 13 -3.60 -11.85 22.29
N SER A 14 -4.46 -12.11 21.30
CA SER A 14 -4.01 -12.51 19.96
C SER A 14 -3.22 -11.40 19.26
N ILE A 15 -3.63 -10.13 19.41
CA ILE A 15 -2.88 -8.98 18.87
C ILE A 15 -1.52 -8.86 19.59
N VAL A 16 -1.51 -8.94 20.92
CA VAL A 16 -0.26 -8.94 21.70
C VAL A 16 0.64 -10.10 21.29
N LEU A 17 0.08 -11.28 21.05
CA LEU A 17 0.82 -12.46 20.60
C LEU A 17 1.46 -12.22 19.23
N ILE A 18 0.73 -11.65 18.25
CA ILE A 18 1.27 -11.27 16.93
C ILE A 18 2.45 -10.30 17.11
N VAL A 19 2.23 -9.22 17.87
CA VAL A 19 3.26 -8.19 18.11
C VAL A 19 4.50 -8.77 18.80
N LEU A 20 4.32 -9.52 19.89
CA LEU A 20 5.44 -10.12 20.64
C LEU A 20 6.23 -11.13 19.79
N THR A 21 5.55 -11.99 19.04
CA THR A 21 6.22 -12.99 18.20
C THR A 21 7.03 -12.34 17.08
N ILE A 22 6.52 -11.28 16.45
CA ILE A 22 7.26 -10.57 15.41
C ILE A 22 8.39 -9.71 16.02
N VAL A 23 8.10 -8.87 17.00
CA VAL A 23 9.04 -7.84 17.48
C VAL A 23 10.10 -8.43 18.41
N LYS A 24 9.68 -9.22 19.41
CA LYS A 24 10.60 -9.78 20.43
C LYS A 24 11.23 -11.09 20.00
N PHE A 25 10.41 -12.03 19.50
CA PHE A 25 10.90 -13.36 19.13
C PHE A 25 11.40 -13.46 17.68
N LYS A 26 11.23 -12.36 16.89
CA LYS A 26 11.69 -12.28 15.49
C LYS A 26 11.09 -13.34 14.56
N PHE A 27 9.89 -13.81 14.88
CA PHE A 27 9.17 -14.73 14.00
C PHE A 27 8.74 -14.02 12.74
N HIS A 28 8.70 -14.78 11.66
CA HIS A 28 8.15 -14.31 10.41
C HIS A 28 6.64 -13.98 10.58
N PRO A 29 6.11 -12.85 10.02
CA PRO A 29 4.71 -12.46 10.16
C PRO A 29 3.72 -13.57 9.76
N PHE A 30 4.05 -14.37 8.74
CA PHE A 30 3.28 -15.55 8.34
C PHE A 30 3.05 -16.51 9.51
N LEU A 31 4.12 -16.89 10.22
CA LEU A 31 4.03 -17.78 11.38
C LEU A 31 3.30 -17.14 12.57
N ALA A 32 3.51 -15.85 12.79
CA ALA A 32 2.84 -15.11 13.86
C ALA A 32 1.31 -15.07 13.66
N LEU A 33 0.86 -14.81 12.43
CA LEU A 33 -0.56 -14.79 12.08
C LEU A 33 -1.20 -16.18 12.17
N LEU A 34 -0.51 -17.23 11.72
CA LEU A 34 -1.00 -18.62 11.87
C LEU A 34 -1.09 -19.03 13.33
N LEU A 35 -0.07 -18.70 14.15
CA LEU A 35 -0.07 -18.96 15.57
C LEU A 35 -1.24 -18.27 16.27
N ALA A 36 -1.50 -17.00 15.92
CA ALA A 36 -2.64 -16.26 16.44
C ALA A 36 -3.98 -16.87 15.99
N SER A 37 -4.06 -17.39 14.76
CA SER A 37 -5.24 -18.11 14.24
C SER A 37 -5.55 -19.34 15.07
N PHE A 38 -4.55 -20.20 15.31
CA PHE A 38 -4.73 -21.39 16.17
C PHE A 38 -5.08 -21.00 17.61
N PHE A 39 -4.42 -19.97 18.15
CA PHE A 39 -4.71 -19.47 19.50
C PHE A 39 -6.18 -19.02 19.62
N VAL A 40 -6.67 -18.18 18.70
CA VAL A 40 -8.05 -17.70 18.72
C VAL A 40 -9.02 -18.86 18.57
N GLY A 41 -8.83 -19.75 17.60
CA GLY A 41 -9.69 -20.93 17.41
C GLY A 41 -9.79 -21.78 18.66
N ALA A 42 -8.67 -22.08 19.30
CA ALA A 42 -8.63 -22.88 20.54
C ALA A 42 -9.34 -22.16 21.71
N MET A 43 -9.07 -20.86 21.89
CA MET A 43 -9.69 -20.07 22.99
C MET A 43 -11.22 -19.89 22.79
N MET A 44 -11.67 -19.93 21.56
CA MET A 44 -13.11 -19.87 21.21
C MET A 44 -13.77 -21.25 21.14
N GLY A 45 -13.04 -22.34 21.43
CA GLY A 45 -13.58 -23.69 21.52
C GLY A 45 -13.81 -24.40 20.17
N MET A 46 -13.13 -23.95 19.09
CA MET A 46 -13.20 -24.63 17.80
C MET A 46 -12.51 -26.02 17.86
N GLY A 47 -13.06 -26.98 17.15
CA GLY A 47 -12.44 -28.29 16.99
C GLY A 47 -11.12 -28.22 16.18
N PRO A 48 -10.13 -29.10 16.44
CA PRO A 48 -8.84 -29.07 15.76
C PRO A 48 -8.96 -29.12 14.22
N LEU A 49 -9.79 -29.99 13.68
CA LEU A 49 -10.00 -30.12 12.23
C LEU A 49 -10.78 -28.93 11.66
N GLU A 50 -11.70 -28.38 12.42
CA GLU A 50 -12.45 -27.17 12.05
C GLU A 50 -11.49 -25.97 11.90
N MET A 51 -10.53 -25.81 12.83
CA MET A 51 -9.49 -24.76 12.72
C MET A 51 -8.66 -24.93 11.45
N VAL A 52 -8.21 -26.15 11.15
CA VAL A 52 -7.42 -26.43 9.94
C VAL A 52 -8.21 -26.08 8.67
N THR A 53 -9.49 -26.53 8.60
CA THR A 53 -10.37 -26.24 7.46
C THR A 53 -10.62 -24.74 7.31
N ALA A 54 -10.84 -24.02 8.41
CA ALA A 54 -11.02 -22.57 8.37
C ALA A 54 -9.77 -21.84 7.89
N ILE A 55 -8.57 -22.25 8.34
CA ILE A 55 -7.30 -21.72 7.89
C ILE A 55 -7.09 -21.97 6.38
N GLU A 56 -7.31 -23.20 5.91
CA GLU A 56 -7.18 -23.59 4.52
C GLU A 56 -8.11 -22.75 3.62
N ASN A 57 -9.39 -22.67 3.97
CA ASN A 57 -10.37 -21.87 3.26
C ASN A 57 -10.03 -20.37 3.29
N GLY A 58 -9.51 -19.87 4.41
CA GLY A 58 -9.07 -18.49 4.56
C GLY A 58 -7.90 -18.12 3.65
N ILE A 59 -6.88 -19.00 3.57
CA ILE A 59 -5.74 -18.86 2.67
C ILE A 59 -6.22 -18.94 1.22
N GLY A 60 -6.91 -20.01 0.84
CA GLY A 60 -7.36 -20.28 -0.53
C GLY A 60 -8.29 -19.19 -1.06
N GLY A 61 -9.33 -18.82 -0.29
CA GLY A 61 -10.29 -17.79 -0.66
C GLY A 61 -9.67 -16.39 -0.77
N THR A 62 -8.57 -16.13 -0.06
CA THR A 62 -7.86 -14.86 -0.15
C THR A 62 -6.88 -14.84 -1.31
N LEU A 63 -6.06 -15.88 -1.44
CA LEU A 63 -5.03 -15.92 -2.47
C LEU A 63 -5.59 -16.16 -3.87
N GLY A 64 -6.73 -16.82 -4.02
CA GLY A 64 -7.30 -17.16 -5.33
C GLY A 64 -7.40 -15.97 -6.30
N PHE A 65 -7.88 -14.82 -5.82
CA PHE A 65 -7.94 -13.58 -6.60
C PHE A 65 -6.61 -12.82 -6.57
N LEU A 66 -6.03 -12.67 -5.37
CA LEU A 66 -4.92 -11.76 -5.15
C LEU A 66 -3.61 -12.23 -5.80
N VAL A 67 -3.34 -13.54 -5.89
CA VAL A 67 -2.12 -14.06 -6.53
C VAL A 67 -2.02 -13.60 -7.98
N ALA A 68 -3.13 -13.66 -8.74
CA ALA A 68 -3.13 -13.23 -10.13
C ALA A 68 -2.81 -11.74 -10.26
N VAL A 69 -3.52 -10.87 -9.51
CA VAL A 69 -3.33 -9.42 -9.61
C VAL A 69 -1.97 -8.98 -9.10
N ILE A 70 -1.51 -9.53 -7.96
CA ILE A 70 -0.20 -9.20 -7.38
C ILE A 70 0.93 -9.69 -8.28
N GLY A 71 0.84 -10.91 -8.81
CA GLY A 71 1.83 -11.45 -9.74
C GLY A 71 1.96 -10.59 -10.99
N LEU A 72 0.84 -10.24 -11.63
CA LEU A 72 0.82 -9.35 -12.80
C LEU A 72 1.32 -7.93 -12.46
N GLY A 73 0.94 -7.38 -11.31
CA GLY A 73 1.44 -6.08 -10.83
C GLY A 73 2.94 -6.06 -10.63
N THR A 74 3.49 -7.17 -10.13
CA THR A 74 4.94 -7.31 -9.95
C THR A 74 5.68 -7.33 -11.28
N ILE A 75 5.15 -8.03 -12.28
CA ILE A 75 5.73 -8.03 -13.63
C ILE A 75 5.71 -6.61 -14.19
N LEU A 76 4.59 -5.90 -14.09
CA LEU A 76 4.47 -4.52 -14.55
C LEU A 76 5.47 -3.59 -13.84
N GLY A 77 5.58 -3.68 -12.50
CA GLY A 77 6.56 -2.95 -11.71
C GLY A 77 8.01 -3.25 -12.12
N LYS A 78 8.32 -4.54 -12.35
CA LYS A 78 9.66 -4.95 -12.82
C LYS A 78 9.97 -4.42 -14.21
N MET A 79 9.00 -4.41 -15.12
CA MET A 79 9.17 -3.81 -16.46
C MET A 79 9.42 -2.30 -16.36
N MET A 80 8.76 -1.59 -15.46
CA MET A 80 9.03 -0.18 -15.19
C MET A 80 10.46 0.08 -14.70
N GLU A 81 10.95 -0.80 -13.81
CA GLU A 81 12.31 -0.74 -13.27
C GLU A 81 13.35 -0.97 -14.38
N VAL A 82 13.27 -2.10 -15.08
CA VAL A 82 14.33 -2.52 -16.02
C VAL A 82 14.36 -1.69 -17.30
N SER A 83 13.24 -1.10 -17.72
CA SER A 83 13.16 -0.22 -18.89
C SER A 83 13.62 1.21 -18.62
N GLY A 84 13.75 1.63 -17.36
CA GLY A 84 13.98 3.03 -16.99
C GLY A 84 12.74 3.93 -17.12
N ALA A 85 11.56 3.34 -17.19
CA ALA A 85 10.31 4.08 -17.31
C ALA A 85 10.05 5.01 -16.10
N ALA A 86 10.36 4.57 -14.88
CA ALA A 86 10.25 5.38 -13.68
C ALA A 86 11.22 6.58 -13.70
N GLU A 87 12.45 6.37 -14.19
CA GLU A 87 13.44 7.44 -14.37
C GLU A 87 12.99 8.47 -15.42
N ARG A 88 12.33 8.02 -16.52
CA ARG A 88 11.73 8.90 -17.54
C ARG A 88 10.72 9.85 -16.94
N ILE A 89 9.81 9.36 -16.09
CA ILE A 89 8.81 10.19 -15.42
C ILE A 89 9.51 11.28 -14.60
N GLY A 90 10.47 10.88 -13.78
CA GLY A 90 11.20 11.78 -12.93
C GLY A 90 11.98 12.87 -13.69
N LEU A 91 12.74 12.49 -14.72
CA LEU A 91 13.49 13.43 -15.55
C LEU A 91 12.59 14.41 -16.30
N THR A 92 11.41 13.95 -16.73
CA THR A 92 10.48 14.82 -17.43
C THR A 92 9.84 15.84 -16.50
N LEU A 93 9.43 15.41 -15.29
CA LEU A 93 8.86 16.31 -14.29
C LEU A 93 9.86 17.35 -13.80
N GLN A 94 11.17 17.04 -13.76
CA GLN A 94 12.21 18.02 -13.43
C GLN A 94 12.26 19.22 -14.40
N ARG A 95 11.75 19.09 -15.62
CA ARG A 95 11.70 20.19 -16.59
C ARG A 95 10.56 21.20 -16.32
N CYS A 96 9.63 20.86 -15.45
CA CYS A 96 8.52 21.71 -15.07
C CYS A 96 8.99 22.83 -14.13
N ARG A 97 9.38 23.99 -14.68
CA ARG A 97 9.95 25.12 -13.93
C ARG A 97 9.00 25.76 -12.91
N TRP A 98 7.71 25.53 -13.02
CA TRP A 98 6.68 26.06 -12.12
C TRP A 98 6.42 25.15 -10.88
N LEU A 99 6.98 23.96 -10.84
CA LEU A 99 6.91 23.06 -9.70
C LEU A 99 8.22 23.11 -8.89
N SER A 100 8.08 23.19 -7.57
CA SER A 100 9.24 23.04 -6.68
C SER A 100 9.72 21.58 -6.68
N ALA A 101 11.02 21.39 -6.41
CA ALA A 101 11.66 20.07 -6.49
C ALA A 101 11.03 19.05 -5.52
N ASP A 102 10.60 19.48 -4.35
CA ASP A 102 9.90 18.67 -3.36
C ASP A 102 8.50 18.21 -3.83
N VAL A 103 7.75 19.09 -4.52
CA VAL A 103 6.46 18.72 -5.15
C VAL A 103 6.68 17.76 -6.32
N ILE A 104 7.73 17.95 -7.11
CA ILE A 104 8.12 17.01 -8.17
C ILE A 104 8.34 15.61 -7.57
N MET A 105 9.03 15.52 -6.44
CA MET A 105 9.28 14.23 -5.78
C MET A 105 7.98 13.57 -5.27
N VAL A 106 6.98 14.36 -4.84
CA VAL A 106 5.64 13.82 -4.52
C VAL A 106 4.99 13.22 -5.78
N LEU A 107 4.95 13.97 -6.88
CA LEU A 107 4.32 13.49 -8.12
C LEU A 107 5.01 12.25 -8.69
N VAL A 108 6.35 12.22 -8.65
CA VAL A 108 7.13 11.03 -9.02
C VAL A 108 6.74 9.84 -8.13
N GLY A 109 6.71 10.04 -6.81
CA GLY A 109 6.32 9.01 -5.86
C GLY A 109 4.89 8.50 -6.07
N LEU A 110 3.94 9.39 -6.33
CA LEU A 110 2.56 9.02 -6.60
C LEU A 110 2.42 8.23 -7.90
N ILE A 111 2.97 8.73 -9.01
CA ILE A 111 2.82 8.09 -10.33
C ILE A 111 3.55 6.75 -10.38
N CYS A 112 4.82 6.72 -9.97
CA CYS A 112 5.62 5.50 -9.99
C CYS A 112 5.16 4.50 -8.92
N GLY A 113 4.71 5.01 -7.77
CA GLY A 113 4.18 4.22 -6.65
C GLY A 113 2.93 3.41 -7.00
N ILE A 114 2.20 3.73 -8.06
CA ILE A 114 1.05 2.93 -8.52
C ILE A 114 1.45 1.48 -8.84
N THR A 115 2.64 1.28 -9.38
CA THR A 115 3.11 -0.02 -9.87
C THR A 115 4.33 -0.57 -9.12
N LEU A 116 5.06 0.29 -8.41
CA LEU A 116 6.25 -0.09 -7.67
C LEU A 116 5.93 -0.34 -6.19
N PHE A 117 6.45 -1.42 -5.64
CA PHE A 117 6.46 -1.59 -4.17
C PHE A 117 7.27 -0.45 -3.52
N VAL A 118 6.87 -0.04 -2.33
CA VAL A 118 7.42 1.14 -1.68
C VAL A 118 8.95 1.10 -1.53
N GLU A 119 9.51 -0.02 -1.09
CA GLU A 119 10.96 -0.20 -0.94
C GLU A 119 11.68 -0.15 -2.29
N VAL A 120 11.14 -0.84 -3.30
CA VAL A 120 11.68 -0.83 -4.67
C VAL A 120 11.60 0.58 -5.26
N GLY A 121 10.48 1.27 -5.06
CA GLY A 121 10.27 2.66 -5.48
C GLY A 121 11.30 3.61 -4.87
N VAL A 122 11.61 3.46 -3.57
CA VAL A 122 12.66 4.25 -2.91
C VAL A 122 14.02 3.97 -3.52
N VAL A 123 14.44 2.71 -3.61
CA VAL A 123 15.76 2.34 -4.16
C VAL A 123 15.93 2.84 -5.59
N LEU A 124 14.90 2.71 -6.42
CA LEU A 124 14.94 3.09 -7.83
C LEU A 124 14.91 4.60 -8.06
N LEU A 125 14.15 5.34 -7.22
CA LEU A 125 13.92 6.76 -7.44
C LEU A 125 14.84 7.66 -6.60
N ILE A 126 15.55 7.15 -5.61
CA ILE A 126 16.44 7.95 -4.78
C ILE A 126 17.62 8.54 -5.57
N PRO A 127 18.20 7.89 -6.60
CA PRO A 127 19.22 8.52 -7.47
C PRO A 127 18.72 9.79 -8.15
N LEU A 128 17.41 9.87 -8.46
CA LEU A 128 16.80 11.09 -8.97
C LEU A 128 16.86 12.23 -7.93
N ALA A 129 16.54 11.92 -6.66
CA ALA A 129 16.68 12.89 -5.57
C ALA A 129 18.14 13.32 -5.40
N PHE A 130 19.10 12.41 -5.54
CA PHE A 130 20.53 12.73 -5.52
C PHE A 130 20.91 13.71 -6.64
N SER A 131 20.48 13.44 -7.88
CA SER A 131 20.74 14.31 -9.03
C SER A 131 20.17 15.72 -8.82
N ILE A 132 18.92 15.81 -8.31
CA ILE A 132 18.29 17.11 -8.01
C ILE A 132 19.05 17.81 -6.88
N ALA A 133 19.37 17.13 -5.78
CA ALA A 133 20.06 17.71 -4.63
C ALA A 133 21.41 18.32 -5.03
N LYS A 134 22.20 17.60 -5.86
CA LYS A 134 23.49 18.08 -6.39
C LYS A 134 23.32 19.33 -7.26
N LYS A 135 22.35 19.33 -8.19
CA LYS A 135 22.13 20.44 -9.14
C LYS A 135 21.57 21.69 -8.48
N THR A 136 20.72 21.53 -7.48
CA THR A 136 19.99 22.64 -6.85
C THR A 136 20.57 23.06 -5.51
N HIS A 137 21.62 22.39 -5.03
CA HIS A 137 22.19 22.56 -3.69
C HIS A 137 21.13 22.49 -2.59
N THR A 138 20.13 21.61 -2.76
CA THR A 138 19.02 21.39 -1.82
C THR A 138 19.36 20.22 -0.89
N SER A 139 18.95 20.31 0.39
CA SER A 139 19.09 19.20 1.35
C SER A 139 18.38 17.96 0.82
N LEU A 140 19.06 16.81 0.86
CA LEU A 140 18.50 15.55 0.40
C LEU A 140 17.23 15.15 1.15
N LEU A 141 17.13 15.44 2.46
CA LEU A 141 15.92 15.21 3.24
C LEU A 141 14.70 15.95 2.66
N LYS A 142 14.90 17.13 2.08
CA LYS A 142 13.83 17.92 1.47
C LYS A 142 13.24 17.26 0.22
N LEU A 143 13.97 16.34 -0.38
CA LEU A 143 13.56 15.62 -1.60
C LEU A 143 13.12 14.19 -1.27
N ALA A 144 13.86 13.50 -0.43
CA ALA A 144 13.60 12.10 -0.10
C ALA A 144 12.34 11.91 0.75
N ILE A 145 12.08 12.79 1.74
CA ILE A 145 10.90 12.68 2.58
C ILE A 145 9.59 12.80 1.78
N PRO A 146 9.39 13.79 0.89
CA PRO A 146 8.23 13.86 0.03
C PRO A 146 8.06 12.63 -0.88
N LEU A 147 9.15 12.14 -1.47
CA LEU A 147 9.15 10.92 -2.27
C LEU A 147 8.66 9.71 -1.46
N CYS A 148 9.29 9.46 -0.31
CA CYS A 148 8.98 8.30 0.52
C CYS A 148 7.58 8.38 1.12
N THR A 149 7.12 9.58 1.50
CA THR A 149 5.75 9.79 2.01
C THR A 149 4.72 9.54 0.91
N ALA A 150 4.98 9.96 -0.33
CA ALA A 150 4.10 9.71 -1.46
C ALA A 150 4.03 8.24 -1.85
N LEU A 151 5.17 7.55 -1.91
CA LEU A 151 5.25 6.11 -2.14
C LEU A 151 4.48 5.33 -1.06
N MET A 152 4.65 5.72 0.21
CA MET A 152 3.94 5.10 1.34
C MET A 152 2.43 5.34 1.27
N ALA A 153 2.00 6.55 0.92
CA ALA A 153 0.58 6.88 0.78
C ALA A 153 -0.07 6.01 -0.31
N VAL A 154 0.51 5.96 -1.52
CA VAL A 154 -0.03 5.14 -2.61
C VAL A 154 -0.05 3.66 -2.23
N HIS A 155 1.02 3.16 -1.60
CA HIS A 155 1.11 1.78 -1.14
C HIS A 155 -0.04 1.38 -0.22
N CYS A 156 -0.48 2.29 0.66
CA CYS A 156 -1.51 2.01 1.64
C CYS A 156 -2.94 2.23 1.14
N VAL A 157 -3.19 3.21 0.25
CA VAL A 157 -4.57 3.61 -0.08
C VAL A 157 -4.97 3.38 -1.54
N VAL A 158 -4.04 2.98 -2.43
CA VAL A 158 -4.33 2.87 -3.86
C VAL A 158 -4.16 1.44 -4.36
N PRO A 159 -5.24 0.72 -4.73
CA PRO A 159 -5.12 -0.48 -5.55
C PRO A 159 -4.41 -0.16 -6.89
N PRO A 160 -3.69 -1.08 -7.50
CA PRO A 160 -3.62 -2.51 -7.21
C PRO A 160 -2.55 -2.95 -6.20
N HIS A 161 -2.07 -2.07 -5.33
CA HIS A 161 -1.16 -2.50 -4.27
C HIS A 161 -1.75 -3.64 -3.43
N PRO A 162 -0.93 -4.66 -3.06
CA PRO A 162 -1.42 -5.89 -2.45
C PRO A 162 -2.29 -5.70 -1.22
N ALA A 163 -1.85 -4.86 -0.28
CA ALA A 163 -2.58 -4.63 0.95
C ALA A 163 -3.86 -3.82 0.71
N ALA A 164 -3.80 -2.75 -0.07
CA ALA A 164 -4.97 -1.94 -0.43
C ALA A 164 -6.02 -2.77 -1.19
N LEU A 165 -5.56 -3.62 -2.11
CA LEU A 165 -6.43 -4.54 -2.85
C LEU A 165 -7.05 -5.61 -1.94
N PHE A 166 -6.28 -6.16 -1.00
CA PHE A 166 -6.79 -7.10 0.00
C PHE A 166 -7.91 -6.46 0.83
N VAL A 167 -7.68 -5.26 1.34
CA VAL A 167 -8.66 -4.52 2.15
C VAL A 167 -9.93 -4.28 1.35
N ALA A 168 -9.83 -3.70 0.14
CA ALA A 168 -10.96 -3.43 -0.73
C ALA A 168 -11.78 -4.71 -1.01
N ASN A 169 -11.10 -5.80 -1.37
CA ASN A 169 -11.75 -7.09 -1.65
C ASN A 169 -12.46 -7.66 -0.42
N LYS A 170 -11.82 -7.65 0.76
CA LYS A 170 -12.40 -8.21 1.99
C LYS A 170 -13.58 -7.41 2.53
N LEU A 171 -13.61 -6.11 2.28
CA LEU A 171 -14.73 -5.24 2.65
C LEU A 171 -15.85 -5.22 1.60
N GLY A 172 -15.64 -5.82 0.43
CA GLY A 172 -16.59 -5.77 -0.69
C GLY A 172 -16.68 -4.40 -1.35
N ALA A 173 -15.61 -3.59 -1.25
CA ALA A 173 -15.53 -2.25 -1.81
C ALA A 173 -15.32 -2.30 -3.34
N ASP A 174 -15.88 -1.33 -4.07
CA ASP A 174 -15.57 -1.13 -5.49
C ASP A 174 -14.13 -0.63 -5.65
N ILE A 175 -13.33 -1.40 -6.39
CA ILE A 175 -11.90 -1.15 -6.53
C ILE A 175 -11.62 0.17 -7.27
N GLY A 176 -12.42 0.51 -8.28
CA GLY A 176 -12.25 1.76 -9.02
C GLY A 176 -12.54 2.98 -8.14
N SER A 177 -13.59 2.94 -7.34
CA SER A 177 -13.90 3.98 -6.36
C SER A 177 -12.80 4.13 -5.32
N VAL A 178 -12.28 3.01 -4.79
CA VAL A 178 -11.12 3.03 -3.86
C VAL A 178 -9.88 3.65 -4.52
N ILE A 179 -9.62 3.39 -5.81
CA ILE A 179 -8.52 4.03 -6.55
C ILE A 179 -8.70 5.55 -6.58
N VAL A 180 -9.88 6.04 -6.97
CA VAL A 180 -10.15 7.49 -7.06
C VAL A 180 -10.00 8.16 -5.70
N TYR A 181 -10.65 7.62 -4.68
CA TYR A 181 -10.60 8.16 -3.31
C TYR A 181 -9.18 8.07 -2.73
N GLY A 182 -8.51 6.95 -2.96
CA GLY A 182 -7.12 6.73 -2.53
C GLY A 182 -6.14 7.71 -3.17
N LEU A 183 -6.29 8.00 -4.46
CA LEU A 183 -5.46 9.00 -5.15
C LEU A 183 -5.70 10.42 -4.61
N LEU A 184 -6.95 10.80 -4.36
CA LEU A 184 -7.28 12.10 -3.79
C LEU A 184 -6.71 12.26 -2.38
N VAL A 185 -6.99 11.29 -1.51
CA VAL A 185 -6.52 11.29 -0.11
C VAL A 185 -5.00 11.15 -0.05
N GLY A 186 -4.41 10.27 -0.86
CA GLY A 186 -2.97 10.06 -0.94
C GLY A 186 -2.20 11.29 -1.44
N LEU A 187 -2.75 12.01 -2.42
CA LEU A 187 -2.17 13.27 -2.89
C LEU A 187 -2.18 14.33 -1.78
N MET A 188 -3.33 14.54 -1.10
CA MET A 188 -3.43 15.48 0.01
C MET A 188 -2.47 15.13 1.14
N ALA A 189 -2.44 13.87 1.55
CA ALA A 189 -1.56 13.37 2.60
C ALA A 189 -0.08 13.58 2.26
N SER A 190 0.31 13.27 1.03
CA SER A 190 1.69 13.40 0.55
C SER A 190 2.14 14.85 0.45
N LEU A 191 1.28 15.76 -0.03
CA LEU A 191 1.60 17.19 -0.14
C LEU A 191 1.76 17.82 1.24
N VAL A 192 0.89 17.47 2.19
CA VAL A 192 0.92 18.06 3.54
C VAL A 192 2.02 17.41 4.38
N GLY A 193 2.12 16.08 4.41
CA GLY A 193 3.15 15.37 5.16
C GLY A 193 4.57 15.53 4.58
N GLY A 194 4.70 15.79 3.27
CA GLY A 194 5.96 16.04 2.59
C GLY A 194 6.30 17.54 2.51
N PRO A 195 6.06 18.18 1.34
CA PRO A 195 6.51 19.56 1.08
C PRO A 195 6.05 20.60 2.09
N LEU A 196 4.76 20.59 2.46
CA LEU A 196 4.22 21.61 3.37
C LEU A 196 4.80 21.48 4.78
N PHE A 197 4.90 20.27 5.31
CA PHE A 197 5.56 20.02 6.58
C PHE A 197 7.02 20.48 6.58
N LEU A 198 7.79 20.16 5.53
CA LEU A 198 9.19 20.56 5.42
C LEU A 198 9.34 22.09 5.24
N LYS A 199 8.41 22.72 4.54
CA LYS A 199 8.35 24.18 4.42
C LYS A 199 8.08 24.83 5.78
N PHE A 200 7.21 24.24 6.60
CA PHE A 200 6.94 24.71 7.97
C PHE A 200 8.16 24.60 8.88
N LEU A 201 8.98 23.55 8.71
CA LEU A 201 10.25 23.43 9.45
C LEU A 201 11.28 24.50 9.05
N GLY A 202 11.26 24.97 7.81
CA GLY A 202 12.15 26.01 7.30
C GLY A 202 13.61 25.73 7.60
N ASN A 203 14.28 26.68 8.28
CA ASN A 203 15.71 26.57 8.66
C ASN A 203 16.01 25.52 9.74
N ARG A 204 14.99 24.87 10.34
CA ARG A 204 15.19 23.79 11.32
C ARG A 204 15.49 22.45 10.66
N LEU A 205 15.27 22.33 9.35
CA LEU A 205 15.66 21.14 8.58
C LEU A 205 17.16 21.17 8.34
N PRO A 206 17.95 20.16 8.78
CA PRO A 206 19.39 20.13 8.56
C PRO A 206 19.70 19.97 7.07
N PHE A 207 20.77 20.61 6.63
CA PHE A 207 21.30 20.34 5.30
C PHE A 207 21.99 18.97 5.30
N LYS A 208 21.52 18.06 4.46
CA LYS A 208 22.15 16.75 4.23
C LYS A 208 22.59 16.68 2.77
N PRO A 209 23.90 16.60 2.50
CA PRO A 209 24.43 16.32 1.17
C PRO A 209 24.12 14.85 0.79
N VAL A 210 24.32 14.52 -0.48
CA VAL A 210 24.32 13.12 -0.93
C VAL A 210 25.51 12.42 -0.26
N PRO A 211 25.30 11.28 0.43
CA PRO A 211 26.39 10.53 1.04
C PRO A 211 27.42 10.07 0.00
N THR A 212 28.71 10.08 0.39
CA THR A 212 29.82 9.78 -0.53
C THR A 212 29.74 8.36 -1.11
N GLU A 213 29.20 7.41 -0.36
CA GLU A 213 28.99 6.02 -0.81
C GLU A 213 27.99 5.89 -1.97
N PHE A 214 27.12 6.90 -2.17
CA PHE A 214 26.14 6.96 -3.25
C PHE A 214 26.46 8.04 -4.28
N ALA A 215 27.63 8.65 -4.22
CA ALA A 215 28.00 9.78 -5.09
C ALA A 215 28.06 9.38 -6.58
N ASP A 216 28.37 8.13 -6.87
CA ASP A 216 28.52 7.60 -8.24
C ASP A 216 27.22 6.99 -8.81
N LEU A 217 26.13 6.99 -8.02
CA LEU A 217 24.83 6.57 -8.54
C LEU A 217 24.30 7.63 -9.51
N GLU A 218 24.29 7.28 -10.78
CA GLU A 218 23.80 8.13 -11.87
C GLU A 218 22.45 7.66 -12.38
N VAL A 219 21.62 8.61 -12.81
CA VAL A 219 20.40 8.33 -13.57
C VAL A 219 20.82 7.94 -14.99
N ARG A 220 20.15 6.95 -15.60
CA ARG A 220 20.43 6.50 -16.96
C ARG A 220 20.41 7.64 -17.96
N ALA A 221 21.17 7.52 -19.04
CA ALA A 221 21.18 8.51 -20.11
C ALA A 221 19.76 8.61 -20.75
N GLU A 222 19.28 9.82 -20.95
CA GLU A 222 17.91 10.08 -21.37
C GLU A 222 17.53 9.45 -22.71
N ASN A 223 18.49 9.33 -23.61
CA ASN A 223 18.32 8.70 -24.94
C ASN A 223 18.10 7.17 -24.88
N THR A 224 18.41 6.53 -23.76
CA THR A 224 18.19 5.09 -23.54
C THR A 224 16.84 4.80 -22.88
N LEU A 225 16.10 5.84 -22.49
CA LEU A 225 14.82 5.69 -21.77
C LEU A 225 13.64 5.67 -22.77
N PRO A 226 12.54 4.95 -22.41
CA PRO A 226 11.33 4.97 -23.20
C PRO A 226 10.73 6.39 -23.29
N SER A 227 9.85 6.65 -24.26
CA SER A 227 9.15 7.93 -24.36
C SER A 227 8.18 8.13 -23.19
N LEU A 228 7.96 9.39 -22.76
CA LEU A 228 7.04 9.69 -21.66
C LEU A 228 5.62 9.19 -21.96
N GLY A 229 5.11 9.39 -23.17
CA GLY A 229 3.76 8.95 -23.55
C GLY A 229 3.61 7.43 -23.44
N ALA A 230 4.59 6.67 -23.93
CA ALA A 230 4.62 5.22 -23.82
C ALA A 230 4.67 4.75 -22.35
N THR A 231 5.48 5.42 -21.54
CA THR A 231 5.60 5.15 -20.10
C THR A 231 4.28 5.40 -19.37
N LEU A 232 3.71 6.59 -19.48
CA LEU A 232 2.46 6.95 -18.81
C LEU A 232 1.29 6.08 -19.28
N PHE A 233 1.19 5.79 -20.59
CA PHE A 233 0.17 4.90 -21.11
C PHE A 233 0.26 3.52 -20.44
N THR A 234 1.45 2.93 -20.36
CA THR A 234 1.64 1.60 -19.79
C THR A 234 1.32 1.57 -18.29
N VAL A 235 1.77 2.58 -17.54
CA VAL A 235 1.56 2.66 -16.07
C VAL A 235 0.10 2.88 -15.71
N LEU A 236 -0.59 3.76 -16.45
CA LEU A 236 -1.97 4.15 -16.15
C LEU A 236 -3.01 3.23 -16.79
N LEU A 237 -2.60 2.36 -17.73
CA LEU A 237 -3.52 1.48 -18.46
C LEU A 237 -4.37 0.61 -17.51
N PRO A 238 -3.84 -0.13 -16.54
CA PRO A 238 -4.66 -0.97 -15.67
C PRO A 238 -5.68 -0.15 -14.87
N ILE A 239 -5.27 1.00 -14.35
CA ILE A 239 -6.17 1.92 -13.63
C ILE A 239 -7.25 2.44 -14.57
N GLY A 240 -6.88 2.89 -15.76
CA GLY A 240 -7.83 3.39 -16.76
C GLY A 240 -8.90 2.35 -17.11
N LEU A 241 -8.49 1.09 -17.30
CA LEU A 241 -9.43 -0.01 -17.57
C LEU A 241 -10.35 -0.29 -16.36
N MET A 242 -9.84 -0.29 -15.14
CA MET A 242 -10.67 -0.47 -13.93
C MET A 242 -11.65 0.69 -13.75
N LEU A 243 -11.24 1.94 -14.00
CA LEU A 243 -12.13 3.10 -13.93
C LEU A 243 -13.22 3.06 -15.00
N VAL A 244 -12.93 2.57 -16.21
CA VAL A 244 -13.94 2.38 -17.26
C VAL A 244 -15.04 1.42 -16.80
N LYS A 245 -14.69 0.34 -16.09
CA LYS A 245 -15.67 -0.56 -15.46
C LYS A 245 -16.54 0.20 -14.46
N THR A 246 -15.94 0.92 -13.51
CA THR A 246 -16.68 1.68 -12.49
C THR A 246 -17.64 2.70 -13.13
N VAL A 247 -17.20 3.42 -14.18
CA VAL A 247 -18.06 4.35 -14.91
C VAL A 247 -19.21 3.62 -15.62
N ALA A 248 -18.96 2.44 -16.18
CA ALA A 248 -19.99 1.62 -16.79
C ALA A 248 -21.04 1.14 -15.78
N GLU A 249 -20.60 0.71 -14.58
CA GLU A 249 -21.47 0.28 -13.47
C GLU A 249 -22.44 1.39 -13.00
N LEU A 250 -21.96 2.64 -13.04
CA LEU A 250 -22.77 3.80 -12.62
C LEU A 250 -23.74 4.32 -13.68
N ASN A 251 -23.46 4.08 -14.98
CA ASN A 251 -24.17 4.75 -16.07
C ASN A 251 -24.86 3.82 -17.07
N MET A 252 -24.64 2.50 -16.98
CA MET A 252 -25.16 1.55 -17.98
C MET A 252 -26.07 0.49 -17.35
N ALA A 253 -27.02 0.00 -18.13
CA ALA A 253 -27.79 -1.17 -17.76
C ALA A 253 -26.90 -2.43 -17.75
N LYS A 254 -27.04 -3.26 -16.70
CA LYS A 254 -26.15 -4.40 -16.42
C LYS A 254 -26.35 -5.62 -17.32
N ASP A 255 -27.35 -5.61 -18.18
CA ASP A 255 -27.78 -6.72 -19.07
C ASP A 255 -27.30 -6.57 -20.53
N GLY A 256 -26.54 -5.53 -20.85
CA GLY A 256 -26.05 -5.27 -22.19
C GLY A 256 -24.70 -5.93 -22.51
N THR A 257 -24.51 -6.42 -23.75
CA THR A 257 -23.24 -7.00 -24.22
C THR A 257 -22.04 -6.05 -24.02
N LEU A 258 -22.26 -4.75 -24.24
CA LEU A 258 -21.22 -3.74 -24.03
C LEU A 258 -20.84 -3.64 -22.55
N TYR A 259 -21.82 -3.65 -21.64
CA TYR A 259 -21.56 -3.65 -20.20
C TYR A 259 -20.72 -4.88 -19.79
N THR A 260 -21.11 -6.08 -20.22
CA THR A 260 -20.36 -7.32 -19.94
C THR A 260 -18.92 -7.25 -20.45
N LEU A 261 -18.70 -6.67 -21.64
CA LEU A 261 -17.35 -6.48 -22.20
C LEU A 261 -16.52 -5.50 -21.34
N LEU A 262 -17.10 -4.37 -20.94
CA LEU A 262 -16.42 -3.38 -20.12
C LEU A 262 -16.14 -3.91 -18.69
N GLU A 263 -17.07 -4.66 -18.14
CA GLU A 263 -16.88 -5.37 -16.87
C GLU A 263 -15.73 -6.38 -16.94
N PHE A 264 -15.65 -7.17 -18.02
CA PHE A 264 -14.56 -8.12 -18.24
C PHE A 264 -13.21 -7.43 -18.40
N ILE A 265 -13.11 -6.40 -19.24
CA ILE A 265 -11.85 -5.69 -19.51
C ILE A 265 -11.40 -4.91 -18.26
N GLY A 266 -12.33 -4.32 -17.52
CA GLY A 266 -12.06 -3.56 -16.31
C GLY A 266 -11.95 -4.42 -15.05
N ASN A 267 -12.15 -5.74 -15.13
CA ASN A 267 -11.83 -6.62 -14.02
C ASN A 267 -10.33 -6.53 -13.68
N PRO A 268 -9.92 -6.42 -12.41
CA PRO A 268 -8.52 -6.24 -12.05
C PRO A 268 -7.56 -7.27 -12.65
N ILE A 269 -7.96 -8.54 -12.73
CA ILE A 269 -7.13 -9.60 -13.34
C ILE A 269 -6.93 -9.31 -14.83
N THR A 270 -8.01 -9.05 -15.57
CA THR A 270 -7.96 -8.80 -17.01
C THR A 270 -7.23 -7.51 -17.32
N ALA A 271 -7.52 -6.44 -16.58
CA ALA A 271 -6.85 -5.13 -16.74
C ALA A 271 -5.33 -5.23 -16.55
N MET A 272 -4.90 -5.91 -15.48
CA MET A 272 -3.48 -6.13 -15.21
C MET A 272 -2.83 -7.06 -16.25
N PHE A 273 -3.53 -8.10 -16.70
CA PHE A 273 -3.06 -9.01 -17.74
C PHE A 273 -2.80 -8.26 -19.06
N ILE A 274 -3.75 -7.44 -19.50
CA ILE A 274 -3.58 -6.59 -20.69
C ILE A 274 -2.39 -5.65 -20.51
N ALA A 275 -2.29 -4.99 -19.33
CA ALA A 275 -1.21 -4.05 -19.06
C ALA A 275 0.18 -4.71 -19.08
N VAL A 276 0.31 -5.95 -18.63
CA VAL A 276 1.58 -6.70 -18.67
C VAL A 276 2.01 -6.98 -20.11
N PHE A 277 1.11 -7.42 -20.99
CA PHE A 277 1.46 -7.64 -22.38
C PHE A 277 1.81 -6.34 -23.11
N VAL A 278 1.10 -5.27 -22.80
CA VAL A 278 1.43 -3.92 -23.32
C VAL A 278 2.81 -3.49 -22.81
N ALA A 279 3.12 -3.72 -21.52
CA ALA A 279 4.43 -3.43 -20.95
C ALA A 279 5.56 -4.26 -21.61
N TYR A 280 5.34 -5.56 -21.81
CA TYR A 280 6.29 -6.41 -22.51
C TYR A 280 6.59 -5.88 -23.92
N TYR A 281 5.56 -5.46 -24.64
CA TYR A 281 5.75 -4.89 -25.98
C TYR A 281 6.42 -3.51 -25.93
N ILE A 282 5.86 -2.56 -25.18
CA ILE A 282 6.29 -1.14 -25.19
C ILE A 282 7.60 -0.94 -24.41
N LEU A 283 7.69 -1.50 -23.21
CA LEU A 283 8.82 -1.29 -22.32
C LEU A 283 9.91 -2.38 -22.45
N GLY A 284 9.59 -3.48 -23.12
CA GLY A 284 10.50 -4.61 -23.35
C GLY A 284 10.94 -4.70 -24.82
N LEU A 285 10.13 -5.31 -25.69
CA LEU A 285 10.51 -5.62 -27.07
C LEU A 285 10.89 -4.37 -27.88
N ARG A 286 10.15 -3.27 -27.75
CA ARG A 286 10.48 -1.98 -28.40
C ARG A 286 11.75 -1.34 -27.86
N GLN A 287 12.21 -1.73 -26.67
CA GLN A 287 13.49 -1.33 -26.08
C GLN A 287 14.61 -2.37 -26.35
N HIS A 288 14.38 -3.22 -27.37
CA HIS A 288 15.34 -4.25 -27.80
C HIS A 288 15.64 -5.34 -26.76
N MET A 289 14.77 -5.54 -25.77
CA MET A 289 14.87 -6.67 -24.85
C MET A 289 14.37 -7.94 -25.54
N GLY A 290 15.15 -9.01 -25.52
CA GLY A 290 14.73 -10.33 -26.03
C GLY A 290 13.75 -11.03 -25.07
N MET A 291 12.98 -12.01 -25.56
CA MET A 291 12.05 -12.79 -24.75
C MET A 291 12.72 -13.50 -23.56
N SER A 292 13.96 -13.97 -23.71
CA SER A 292 14.72 -14.59 -22.63
C SER A 292 15.01 -13.60 -21.49
N ALA A 293 15.35 -12.34 -21.82
CA ALA A 293 15.56 -11.29 -20.83
C ALA A 293 14.25 -10.96 -20.10
N LEU A 294 13.12 -10.87 -20.84
CA LEU A 294 11.81 -10.64 -20.24
C LEU A 294 11.41 -11.75 -19.27
N LEU A 295 11.68 -13.03 -19.62
CA LEU A 295 11.45 -14.16 -18.74
C LEU A 295 12.29 -14.04 -17.46
N THR A 296 13.60 -13.79 -17.58
CA THR A 296 14.50 -13.63 -16.42
C THR A 296 14.06 -12.47 -15.50
N HIS A 297 13.65 -11.33 -16.06
CA HIS A 297 13.15 -10.22 -15.27
C HIS A 297 11.84 -10.55 -14.56
N THR A 298 10.96 -11.32 -15.19
CA THR A 298 9.71 -11.80 -14.60
C THR A 298 9.97 -12.72 -13.40
N GLU A 299 10.84 -13.71 -13.57
CA GLU A 299 11.24 -14.65 -12.51
C GLU A 299 11.87 -13.92 -11.31
N ASN A 300 12.77 -12.98 -11.57
CA ASN A 300 13.38 -12.15 -10.53
C ASN A 300 12.34 -11.28 -9.78
N GLY A 301 11.29 -10.83 -10.47
CA GLY A 301 10.18 -10.12 -9.85
C GLY A 301 9.41 -10.98 -8.85
N PHE A 302 9.16 -12.25 -9.17
CA PHE A 302 8.38 -13.15 -8.30
C PHE A 302 9.06 -13.44 -6.97
N GLY A 303 10.40 -13.51 -6.92
CA GLY A 303 11.13 -13.67 -5.67
C GLY A 303 10.77 -12.61 -4.61
N ALA A 304 10.55 -11.39 -5.02
CA ALA A 304 10.23 -10.27 -4.12
C ALA A 304 8.83 -10.39 -3.48
N ILE A 305 7.86 -11.01 -4.18
CA ILE A 305 6.46 -11.08 -3.70
C ILE A 305 6.10 -12.36 -2.97
N ALA A 306 6.91 -13.40 -3.05
CA ALA A 306 6.61 -14.68 -2.41
C ALA A 306 6.32 -14.52 -0.91
N ASN A 307 7.11 -13.69 -0.23
CA ASN A 307 6.93 -13.35 1.16
C ASN A 307 5.60 -12.62 1.42
N ILE A 308 5.24 -11.66 0.56
CA ILE A 308 4.01 -10.87 0.68
C ILE A 308 2.80 -11.79 0.50
N LEU A 309 2.82 -12.70 -0.47
CA LEU A 309 1.73 -13.66 -0.70
C LEU A 309 1.51 -14.58 0.51
N LEU A 310 2.58 -15.09 1.13
CA LEU A 310 2.46 -15.89 2.35
C LEU A 310 1.81 -15.10 3.49
N ILE A 311 2.21 -13.85 3.71
CA ILE A 311 1.64 -12.98 4.75
C ILE A 311 0.17 -12.70 4.47
N ILE A 312 -0.20 -12.40 3.21
CA ILE A 312 -1.59 -12.17 2.79
C ILE A 312 -2.44 -13.42 3.02
N GLY A 313 -1.93 -14.60 2.66
CA GLY A 313 -2.61 -15.87 2.94
C GLY A 313 -2.87 -16.07 4.42
N ALA A 314 -1.86 -15.84 5.28
CA ALA A 314 -2.02 -15.96 6.72
C ALA A 314 -3.00 -14.92 7.30
N GLY A 315 -3.03 -13.70 6.76
CA GLY A 315 -4.04 -12.69 7.11
C GLY A 315 -5.45 -13.15 6.75
N GLY A 316 -5.60 -13.82 5.60
CA GLY A 316 -6.85 -14.47 5.21
C GLY A 316 -7.27 -15.58 6.14
N ALA A 317 -6.33 -16.42 6.60
CA ALA A 317 -6.56 -17.47 7.60
C ALA A 317 -7.04 -16.87 8.94
N PHE A 318 -6.36 -15.84 9.43
CA PHE A 318 -6.73 -15.15 10.67
C PHE A 318 -8.14 -14.57 10.60
N ASN A 319 -8.49 -13.91 9.49
CA ASN A 319 -9.84 -13.39 9.25
C ASN A 319 -10.90 -14.52 9.24
N ALA A 320 -10.61 -15.64 8.57
CA ALA A 320 -11.52 -16.80 8.53
C ALA A 320 -11.74 -17.39 9.93
N ILE A 321 -10.71 -17.50 10.75
CA ILE A 321 -10.83 -17.97 12.14
C ILE A 321 -11.68 -17.01 12.98
N LEU A 322 -11.44 -15.68 12.89
CA LEU A 322 -12.25 -14.69 13.61
C LEU A 322 -13.74 -14.81 13.26
N LYS A 323 -14.06 -15.06 11.99
CA LYS A 323 -15.41 -15.23 11.51
C LYS A 323 -16.01 -16.58 11.95
N SER A 324 -15.34 -17.70 11.71
CA SER A 324 -15.85 -19.04 12.01
C SER A 324 -15.99 -19.31 13.51
N SER A 325 -15.16 -18.67 14.35
CA SER A 325 -15.23 -18.78 15.80
C SER A 325 -16.37 -17.97 16.45
N GLY A 326 -17.11 -17.16 15.69
CA GLY A 326 -18.14 -16.24 16.21
C GLY A 326 -17.57 -15.06 17.01
N LEU A 327 -16.24 -14.93 17.07
CA LEU A 327 -15.59 -13.81 17.74
C LEU A 327 -15.90 -12.50 17.05
N ALA A 328 -15.95 -12.49 15.72
CA ALA A 328 -16.27 -11.33 14.92
C ALA A 328 -17.67 -10.77 15.23
N ASP A 329 -18.70 -11.61 15.31
CA ASP A 329 -20.07 -11.21 15.60
C ASP A 329 -20.21 -10.63 17.02
N THR A 330 -19.52 -11.24 17.98
CA THR A 330 -19.52 -10.74 19.37
C THR A 330 -18.81 -9.39 19.50
N LEU A 331 -17.69 -9.20 18.78
CA LEU A 331 -17.02 -7.90 18.70
C LEU A 331 -17.92 -6.84 18.09
N ALA A 332 -18.63 -7.16 17.02
CA ALA A 332 -19.54 -6.27 16.37
C ALA A 332 -20.56 -5.70 17.39
N VAL A 333 -21.17 -6.55 18.22
CA VAL A 333 -22.10 -6.14 19.28
C VAL A 333 -21.42 -5.27 20.35
N ILE A 334 -20.21 -5.58 20.76
CA ILE A 334 -19.48 -4.81 21.78
C ILE A 334 -19.15 -3.40 21.26
N LEU A 335 -18.64 -3.33 20.03
CA LEU A 335 -18.19 -2.10 19.42
C LEU A 335 -19.34 -1.17 19.03
N SER A 336 -20.54 -1.73 18.70
CA SER A 336 -21.75 -0.92 18.50
C SER A 336 -22.12 -0.09 19.75
N ASN A 337 -21.74 -0.56 20.94
CA ASN A 337 -21.97 0.14 22.19
C ASN A 337 -20.90 1.19 22.53
N MET A 338 -19.76 1.23 21.82
CA MET A 338 -18.65 2.14 22.14
C MET A 338 -18.81 3.56 21.57
N HIS A 339 -19.84 3.82 20.75
CA HIS A 339 -20.13 5.12 20.12
C HIS A 339 -18.92 5.74 19.36
N MET A 340 -17.90 4.93 19.01
CA MET A 340 -16.75 5.39 18.24
C MET A 340 -17.09 5.34 16.74
N HIS A 341 -16.79 6.43 16.04
CA HIS A 341 -17.03 6.48 14.60
C HIS A 341 -16.17 5.42 13.87
N PRO A 342 -16.75 4.59 12.96
CA PRO A 342 -16.06 3.45 12.34
C PRO A 342 -14.81 3.87 11.56
N ILE A 343 -14.80 5.04 10.92
CA ILE A 343 -13.63 5.60 10.23
C ILE A 343 -12.48 5.81 11.21
N LEU A 344 -12.75 6.41 12.38
CA LEU A 344 -11.73 6.66 13.39
C LEU A 344 -11.17 5.36 13.97
N LEU A 345 -12.04 4.38 14.22
CA LEU A 345 -11.64 3.07 14.73
C LEU A 345 -10.75 2.34 13.72
N ALA A 346 -11.16 2.28 12.46
CA ALA A 346 -10.41 1.64 11.38
C ALA A 346 -9.01 2.23 11.24
N TRP A 347 -8.93 3.57 11.23
CA TRP A 347 -7.67 4.31 11.20
C TRP A 347 -6.79 4.01 12.41
N LEU A 348 -7.35 4.08 13.63
CA LEU A 348 -6.59 3.90 14.87
C LEU A 348 -6.02 2.49 15.01
N VAL A 349 -6.81 1.47 14.67
CA VAL A 349 -6.37 0.07 14.71
C VAL A 349 -5.21 -0.15 13.73
N ALA A 350 -5.33 0.35 12.50
CA ALA A 350 -4.27 0.23 11.50
C ALA A 350 -3.00 0.98 11.93
N LEU A 351 -3.12 2.19 12.49
CA LEU A 351 -2.01 2.99 12.99
C LEU A 351 -1.24 2.28 14.12
N ILE A 352 -1.97 1.76 15.11
CA ILE A 352 -1.37 1.05 16.24
C ILE A 352 -0.66 -0.23 15.78
N LEU A 353 -1.30 -1.01 14.90
CA LEU A 353 -0.70 -2.23 14.37
C LEU A 353 0.54 -1.92 13.52
N HIS A 354 0.53 -0.85 12.71
CA HIS A 354 1.70 -0.47 11.93
C HIS A 354 2.86 -0.06 12.85
N ALA A 355 2.62 0.79 13.83
CA ALA A 355 3.65 1.16 14.81
C ALA A 355 4.23 -0.06 15.55
N ALA A 356 3.37 -1.02 15.91
CA ALA A 356 3.78 -2.19 16.67
C ALA A 356 4.58 -3.21 15.83
N VAL A 357 4.09 -3.52 14.62
CA VAL A 357 4.63 -4.60 13.76
C VAL A 357 5.69 -4.09 12.79
N GLY A 358 5.61 -2.82 12.37
CA GLY A 358 6.53 -2.22 11.41
C GLY A 358 6.33 -2.70 9.97
N SER A 359 5.10 -3.08 9.63
CA SER A 359 4.71 -3.43 8.27
C SER A 359 3.31 -2.93 8.00
N ALA A 360 3.19 -1.97 7.09
CA ALA A 360 1.89 -1.44 6.67
C ALA A 360 0.97 -2.55 6.12
N THR A 361 1.52 -3.48 5.34
CA THR A 361 0.78 -4.61 4.78
C THR A 361 0.16 -5.49 5.88
N VAL A 362 0.95 -5.87 6.89
CA VAL A 362 0.48 -6.69 8.03
C VAL A 362 -0.55 -5.92 8.86
N ALA A 363 -0.29 -4.63 9.09
CA ALA A 363 -1.19 -3.76 9.85
C ALA A 363 -2.56 -3.63 9.17
N MET A 364 -2.58 -3.41 7.85
CA MET A 364 -3.82 -3.33 7.08
C MET A 364 -4.62 -4.63 7.10
N MET A 365 -3.95 -5.77 6.99
CA MET A 365 -4.63 -7.08 7.07
C MET A 365 -5.20 -7.34 8.46
N GLY A 366 -4.44 -7.06 9.51
CA GLY A 366 -4.91 -7.19 10.90
C GLY A 366 -6.08 -6.23 11.21
N ALA A 367 -5.98 -4.98 10.77
CA ALA A 367 -7.05 -4.00 10.91
C ALA A 367 -8.33 -4.43 10.15
N THR A 368 -8.17 -4.96 8.93
CA THR A 368 -9.31 -5.46 8.15
C THR A 368 -10.00 -6.63 8.86
N ALA A 369 -9.24 -7.56 9.44
CA ALA A 369 -9.81 -8.69 10.17
C ALA A 369 -10.66 -8.24 11.38
N ILE A 370 -10.28 -7.12 12.01
CA ILE A 370 -11.01 -6.54 13.16
C ILE A 370 -12.22 -5.72 12.70
N VAL A 371 -12.07 -4.95 11.61
CA VAL A 371 -13.05 -3.94 11.20
C VAL A 371 -14.11 -4.52 10.25
N ALA A 372 -13.75 -5.48 9.38
CA ALA A 372 -14.68 -6.04 8.39
C ALA A 372 -15.99 -6.60 9.00
N PRO A 373 -15.96 -7.32 10.14
CA PRO A 373 -17.17 -7.82 10.79
C PRO A 373 -18.12 -6.73 11.31
N MET A 374 -17.60 -5.51 11.49
CA MET A 374 -18.37 -4.38 12.02
C MET A 374 -19.14 -3.61 10.93
N LEU A 375 -18.76 -3.74 9.66
CA LEU A 375 -19.39 -3.00 8.55
C LEU A 375 -20.92 -3.12 8.54
N PRO A 376 -21.54 -4.29 8.73
CA PRO A 376 -23.00 -4.41 8.75
C PRO A 376 -23.70 -3.56 9.83
N LEU A 377 -22.97 -3.13 10.87
CA LEU A 377 -23.52 -2.26 11.93
C LEU A 377 -23.57 -0.79 11.56
N TYR A 378 -22.88 -0.41 10.50
CA TYR A 378 -22.74 0.96 10.02
C TYR A 378 -23.13 1.07 8.53
N PRO A 379 -24.42 0.83 8.20
CA PRO A 379 -24.89 0.81 6.81
C PRO A 379 -24.73 2.16 6.09
N ASP A 380 -24.59 3.25 6.86
CA ASP A 380 -24.42 4.59 6.34
C ASP A 380 -22.95 4.92 5.93
N VAL A 381 -22.00 4.01 6.18
CA VAL A 381 -20.58 4.22 5.84
C VAL A 381 -20.17 3.22 4.78
N SER A 382 -19.79 3.72 3.60
CA SER A 382 -19.40 2.86 2.49
C SER A 382 -18.15 2.02 2.79
N PRO A 383 -18.04 0.79 2.26
CA PRO A 383 -16.86 -0.06 2.38
C PRO A 383 -15.59 0.61 1.84
N GLU A 384 -15.72 1.43 0.80
CA GLU A 384 -14.62 2.20 0.19
C GLU A 384 -14.00 3.18 1.20
N ILE A 385 -14.84 3.89 1.94
CA ILE A 385 -14.40 4.85 2.97
C ILE A 385 -13.66 4.13 4.09
N ILE A 386 -14.15 2.98 4.52
CA ILE A 386 -13.47 2.17 5.55
C ILE A 386 -12.14 1.62 5.00
N ALA A 387 -12.07 1.21 3.74
CA ALA A 387 -10.83 0.78 3.11
C ALA A 387 -9.77 1.90 3.12
N ILE A 388 -10.17 3.12 2.75
CA ILE A 388 -9.29 4.29 2.80
C ILE A 388 -8.90 4.64 4.25
N ALA A 389 -9.80 4.50 5.21
CA ALA A 389 -9.50 4.74 6.63
C ALA A 389 -8.41 3.78 7.16
N ILE A 390 -8.52 2.49 6.85
CA ILE A 390 -7.50 1.48 7.20
C ILE A 390 -6.16 1.84 6.57
N GLY A 391 -6.14 2.12 5.25
CA GLY A 391 -4.93 2.55 4.55
C GLY A 391 -4.33 3.83 5.13
N SER A 392 -5.18 4.82 5.45
CA SER A 392 -4.77 6.08 6.08
C SER A 392 -4.07 5.87 7.42
N GLY A 393 -4.55 4.93 8.25
CA GLY A 393 -3.90 4.55 9.50
C GLY A 393 -2.53 3.90 9.25
N ALA A 394 -2.45 3.02 8.26
CA ALA A 394 -1.22 2.31 7.92
C ALA A 394 -0.12 3.20 7.29
N ILE A 395 -0.43 4.40 6.79
CA ILE A 395 0.57 5.38 6.36
C ILE A 395 1.42 5.86 7.55
N GLY A 396 0.82 5.97 8.73
CA GLY A 396 1.41 6.63 9.88
C GLY A 396 2.42 5.79 10.65
N CYS A 397 3.23 6.49 11.45
CA CYS A 397 4.16 5.87 12.42
C CYS A 397 5.19 4.91 11.81
N THR A 398 5.78 5.26 10.65
CA THR A 398 6.96 4.56 10.14
C THR A 398 8.13 4.79 11.08
N ILE A 399 8.44 3.80 11.92
CA ILE A 399 9.45 3.85 12.98
C ILE A 399 10.51 2.75 12.80
N VAL A 400 11.37 2.54 13.77
CA VAL A 400 12.49 1.58 13.72
C VAL A 400 12.09 0.12 13.45
N THR A 401 10.84 -0.22 13.58
CA THR A 401 10.29 -1.54 13.23
C THR A 401 10.11 -1.71 11.72
N ASP A 402 9.98 -0.61 10.98
CA ASP A 402 9.71 -0.59 9.54
C ASP A 402 11.02 -0.48 8.72
N SER A 403 11.13 -1.27 7.64
CA SER A 403 12.26 -1.26 6.72
C SER A 403 12.49 0.10 6.05
N LEU A 404 11.41 0.80 5.72
CA LEU A 404 11.46 2.10 5.04
C LEU A 404 12.11 3.18 5.92
N PHE A 405 11.95 3.11 7.24
CA PHE A 405 12.64 3.97 8.18
C PHE A 405 14.18 3.89 8.01
N TRP A 406 14.69 2.67 7.88
CA TRP A 406 16.13 2.42 7.71
C TRP A 406 16.65 2.80 6.32
N LEU A 407 15.84 2.59 5.27
CA LEU A 407 16.19 3.04 3.92
C LEU A 407 16.34 4.56 3.88
N VAL A 408 15.37 5.30 4.44
CA VAL A 408 15.46 6.77 4.52
C VAL A 408 16.66 7.22 5.33
N LYS A 409 16.91 6.57 6.49
CA LYS A 409 18.08 6.86 7.33
C LYS A 409 19.39 6.68 6.55
N GLN A 410 19.55 5.56 5.85
CA GLN A 410 20.77 5.21 5.13
C GLN A 410 20.99 6.12 3.92
N TYR A 411 20.02 6.19 3.03
CA TYR A 411 20.15 6.97 1.79
C TYR A 411 20.30 8.48 2.04
N CYS A 412 19.68 9.00 3.10
CA CYS A 412 19.81 10.43 3.43
C CYS A 412 21.00 10.75 4.32
N GLY A 413 21.78 9.76 4.76
CA GLY A 413 22.85 9.99 5.76
C GLY A 413 22.30 10.60 7.06
N ALA A 414 21.05 10.27 7.41
CA ALA A 414 20.38 10.82 8.58
C ALA A 414 20.74 10.04 9.85
N THR A 415 20.79 10.72 10.98
CA THR A 415 20.88 10.07 12.29
C THR A 415 19.53 9.44 12.65
N LEU A 416 19.54 8.51 13.61
CA LEU A 416 18.30 7.90 14.12
C LEU A 416 17.29 8.96 14.57
N ASN A 417 17.76 9.95 15.33
CA ASN A 417 16.92 11.03 15.85
C ASN A 417 16.35 11.93 14.73
N GLU A 418 17.13 12.21 13.69
CA GLU A 418 16.68 12.98 12.53
C GLU A 418 15.60 12.19 11.74
N THR A 419 15.77 10.88 11.59
CA THR A 419 14.77 10.04 10.90
C THR A 419 13.44 10.02 11.67
N PHE A 420 13.47 9.88 12.98
CA PHE A 420 12.28 10.04 13.82
C PHE A 420 11.65 11.42 13.68
N LYS A 421 12.47 12.46 13.85
CA LYS A 421 11.99 13.84 13.88
C LYS A 421 11.39 14.31 12.56
N TYR A 422 11.92 13.86 11.44
CA TYR A 422 11.51 14.36 10.14
C TYR A 422 10.69 13.35 9.34
N TYR A 423 11.11 12.09 9.24
CA TYR A 423 10.41 11.12 8.43
C TYR A 423 9.20 10.48 9.15
N THR A 424 9.39 10.00 10.39
CA THR A 424 8.26 9.46 11.17
C THR A 424 7.17 10.53 11.39
N THR A 425 7.58 11.77 11.67
CA THR A 425 6.63 12.88 11.83
C THR A 425 5.91 13.18 10.50
N ALA A 426 6.60 13.13 9.37
CA ALA A 426 6.02 13.32 8.05
C ALA A 426 4.94 12.27 7.74
N THR A 427 5.23 11.00 7.97
CA THR A 427 4.26 9.90 7.77
C THR A 427 3.09 9.98 8.75
N PHE A 428 3.33 10.39 10.01
CA PHE A 428 2.25 10.61 10.97
C PHE A 428 1.33 11.77 10.56
N ILE A 429 1.88 12.90 10.12
CA ILE A 429 1.10 14.02 9.58
C ILE A 429 0.31 13.58 8.36
N ALA A 430 0.95 12.85 7.43
CA ALA A 430 0.27 12.31 6.25
C ALA A 430 -0.91 11.41 6.64
N SER A 431 -0.76 10.55 7.63
CA SER A 431 -1.81 9.68 8.15
C SER A 431 -3.00 10.46 8.74
N VAL A 432 -2.73 11.51 9.52
CA VAL A 432 -3.77 12.37 10.10
C VAL A 432 -4.50 13.16 9.00
N VAL A 433 -3.78 13.67 8.01
CA VAL A 433 -4.37 14.37 6.86
C VAL A 433 -5.20 13.41 6.02
N ALA A 434 -4.72 12.18 5.83
CA ALA A 434 -5.46 11.13 5.14
C ALA A 434 -6.77 10.78 5.89
N LEU A 435 -6.73 10.69 7.22
CA LEU A 435 -7.94 10.52 8.03
C LEU A 435 -8.93 11.68 7.83
N ALA A 436 -8.45 12.92 7.88
CA ALA A 436 -9.28 14.11 7.64
C ALA A 436 -9.89 14.09 6.24
N GLY A 437 -9.10 13.74 5.21
CA GLY A 437 -9.57 13.55 3.84
C GLY A 437 -10.62 12.45 3.72
N THR A 438 -10.45 11.34 4.46
CA THR A 438 -11.42 10.24 4.52
C THR A 438 -12.76 10.70 5.13
N PHE A 439 -12.71 11.49 6.21
CA PHE A 439 -13.92 12.08 6.78
C PHE A 439 -14.59 13.07 5.81
N LEU A 440 -13.83 13.91 5.13
CA LEU A 440 -14.39 14.82 4.12
C LEU A 440 -15.09 14.06 2.99
N LEU A 441 -14.49 12.98 2.50
CA LEU A 441 -15.13 12.14 1.48
C LEU A 441 -16.42 11.49 2.00
N SER A 442 -16.47 11.03 3.25
CA SER A 442 -17.66 10.40 3.82
C SER A 442 -18.87 11.34 3.96
N PHE A 443 -18.68 12.66 3.85
CA PHE A 443 -19.79 13.63 3.81
C PHE A 443 -20.29 13.90 2.38
N ILE A 444 -19.52 13.50 1.36
CA ILE A 444 -19.83 13.78 -0.05
C ILE A 444 -20.49 12.56 -0.71
N ILE A 445 -20.15 11.38 -0.22
CA ILE A 445 -20.53 10.07 -0.75
C ILE A 445 -21.56 9.41 0.15
#